data_718be998ddb922a162864bcde982bbe3
#
_entry.id   718be998ddb922a162864bcde982bbe3
#
_cell.length_a   1.000
_cell.length_b   1.000
_cell.length_c   1.000
_cell.angle_alpha   90.00
_cell.angle_beta   90.00
_cell.angle_gamma   90.00
#
_symmetry.space_group_name_H-M   'P 1'
#
loop_
_entity.id
_entity.type
_entity.pdbx_description
1 polymer ?
#
loop_
_entity_poly.entity_id
_entity_poly.type
_entity_poly.pdbx_seq_one_letter_code
_entity_poly.pdbx_strand_id
1 'polypeptide(L)'
;IRYYTIYGVISPIILALPIWAGIVVWNKYLKNRITATKPEHRLPPHIVANMALVELSHRKLWQNGKFKLYYTSLTDILRLYIAEMWEVSALEMTTDEIIEALSDKDIPRDSRMDLVAILRTADMVKFAKAEPDAEENEENYRRAYYFVENTKREEVEEGKEEITVETKIGE
;
A
#
# COMPACT_ATOMS: atom_id res chain seq x y z
N ILE A 1 12.89 50.90 -20.42
CA ILE A 1 11.84 49.91 -20.81
C ILE A 1 12.45 48.47 -20.91
N ARG A 2 13.69 48.28 -21.43
CA ARG A 2 14.30 46.93 -21.62
C ARG A 2 14.64 46.19 -20.29
N TYR A 3 14.86 46.88 -19.20
CA TYR A 3 15.18 46.25 -17.91
C TYR A 3 13.94 45.59 -17.23
N TYR A 4 12.75 46.18 -17.35
CA TYR A 4 11.54 45.66 -16.74
C TYR A 4 11.07 44.34 -17.38
N THR A 5 11.33 44.13 -18.68
CA THR A 5 10.98 42.86 -19.36
C THR A 5 11.88 41.71 -18.92
N ILE A 6 13.16 41.97 -18.63
CA ILE A 6 14.12 40.95 -18.18
C ILE A 6 13.78 40.51 -16.74
N TYR A 7 13.48 41.44 -15.84
CA TYR A 7 13.08 41.11 -14.44
C TYR A 7 11.73 40.42 -14.37
N GLY A 8 10.80 40.72 -15.27
CA GLY A 8 9.46 40.10 -15.32
C GLY A 8 9.50 38.62 -15.72
N VAL A 9 10.52 38.18 -16.47
CA VAL A 9 10.67 36.77 -16.88
C VAL A 9 11.58 35.99 -15.92
N ILE A 10 12.56 36.63 -15.31
CA ILE A 10 13.53 35.95 -14.40
C ILE A 10 12.91 35.73 -13.01
N SER A 11 12.03 36.62 -12.54
CA SER A 11 11.41 36.53 -11.21
C SER A 11 10.61 35.23 -10.97
N PRO A 12 9.70 34.77 -11.86
CA PRO A 12 8.95 33.53 -11.65
C PRO A 12 9.84 32.26 -11.73
N ILE A 13 10.92 32.31 -12.50
CA ILE A 13 11.85 31.17 -12.63
C ILE A 13 12.66 30.97 -11.35
N ILE A 14 13.12 32.05 -10.72
CA ILE A 14 13.86 32.00 -9.45
C ILE A 14 12.97 31.49 -8.31
N LEU A 15 11.67 31.80 -8.32
CA LEU A 15 10.72 31.27 -7.33
C LEU A 15 10.29 29.82 -7.59
N ALA A 16 10.22 29.38 -8.85
CA ALA A 16 9.82 28.03 -9.21
C ALA A 16 10.91 26.97 -8.90
N LEU A 17 12.18 27.31 -9.03
CA LEU A 17 13.30 26.40 -8.78
C LEU A 17 13.36 25.85 -7.35
N PRO A 18 13.28 26.65 -6.27
CA PRO A 18 13.31 26.12 -4.91
C PRO A 18 12.07 25.31 -4.56
N ILE A 19 10.90 25.65 -5.12
CA ILE A 19 9.65 24.89 -4.93
C ILE A 19 9.80 23.50 -5.59
N TRP A 20 10.28 23.46 -6.83
CA TRP A 20 10.53 22.20 -7.55
C TRP A 20 11.62 21.37 -6.86
N ALA A 21 12.71 21.98 -6.42
CA ALA A 21 13.76 21.31 -5.65
C ALA A 21 13.22 20.79 -4.31
N GLY A 22 12.37 21.55 -3.61
CA GLY A 22 11.68 21.13 -2.39
C GLY A 22 10.81 19.91 -2.60
N ILE A 23 10.03 19.87 -3.69
CA ILE A 23 9.17 18.73 -4.05
C ILE A 23 10.02 17.51 -4.40
N VAL A 24 11.11 17.68 -5.15
CA VAL A 24 12.02 16.59 -5.50
C VAL A 24 12.74 16.02 -4.27
N VAL A 25 13.23 16.89 -3.38
CA VAL A 25 13.88 16.49 -2.13
C VAL A 25 12.88 15.81 -1.19
N TRP A 26 11.65 16.34 -1.06
CA TRP A 26 10.59 15.75 -0.29
C TRP A 26 10.19 14.36 -0.80
N ASN A 27 10.04 14.23 -2.11
CA ASN A 27 9.71 12.95 -2.75
C ASN A 27 10.85 11.92 -2.62
N LYS A 28 12.11 12.39 -2.75
CA LYS A 28 13.31 11.56 -2.53
C LYS A 28 13.48 11.17 -1.05
N TYR A 29 13.16 12.09 -0.13
CA TYR A 29 13.21 11.84 1.32
C TYR A 29 12.13 10.85 1.76
N LEU A 30 10.91 10.94 1.22
CA LEU A 30 9.83 9.98 1.42
C LEU A 30 10.19 8.62 0.80
N LYS A 31 10.71 8.57 -0.42
CA LYS A 31 11.21 7.32 -1.04
C LYS A 31 12.33 6.69 -0.19
N ASN A 32 13.29 7.47 0.29
CA ASN A 32 14.38 6.95 1.13
C ASN A 32 13.91 6.47 2.51
N ARG A 33 12.82 7.00 3.08
CA ARG A 33 12.24 6.45 4.31
C ARG A 33 11.57 5.09 4.10
N ILE A 34 11.06 4.84 2.89
CA ILE A 34 10.42 3.56 2.54
C ILE A 34 11.48 2.53 2.10
N THR A 35 12.62 2.98 1.53
CA THR A 35 13.68 2.09 1.02
C THR A 35 14.90 1.95 1.93
N ALA A 36 15.07 2.82 2.91
CA ALA A 36 16.21 2.81 3.81
C ALA A 36 15.90 2.08 5.11
N THR A 37 15.72 0.82 5.03
CA THR A 37 16.25 -0.20 5.93
C THR A 37 15.83 -1.55 5.39
N LYS A 38 16.78 -2.32 4.87
CA LYS A 38 16.68 -3.77 4.85
C LYS A 38 17.15 -4.19 6.25
N PRO A 39 16.28 -4.33 7.24
CA PRO A 39 16.65 -4.98 8.49
C PRO A 39 16.48 -6.47 8.22
N GLU A 40 17.41 -7.20 8.72
CA GLU A 40 17.55 -8.66 8.69
C GLU A 40 16.40 -9.42 9.37
N HIS A 41 15.29 -8.74 9.68
CA HIS A 41 14.06 -9.31 10.26
C HIS A 41 12.84 -8.45 9.93
N ARG A 42 12.49 -8.37 8.64
CA ARG A 42 11.20 -7.76 8.26
C ARG A 42 10.10 -8.77 8.55
N LEU A 43 9.07 -8.31 9.26
CA LEU A 43 7.83 -9.09 9.38
C LEU A 43 7.28 -9.41 7.98
N PRO A 44 6.74 -10.61 7.78
CA PRO A 44 6.10 -10.99 6.52
C PRO A 44 5.07 -9.96 6.06
N PRO A 45 4.94 -9.70 4.74
CA PRO A 45 4.02 -8.68 4.21
C PRO A 45 2.58 -8.84 4.69
N HIS A 46 2.09 -10.07 4.82
CA HIS A 46 0.74 -10.35 5.31
C HIS A 46 0.55 -9.96 6.78
N ILE A 47 1.58 -10.12 7.63
CA ILE A 47 1.52 -9.69 9.03
C ILE A 47 1.42 -8.17 9.12
N VAL A 48 2.26 -7.45 8.35
CA VAL A 48 2.24 -5.98 8.31
C VAL A 48 0.89 -5.47 7.82
N ALA A 49 0.35 -6.06 6.75
CA ALA A 49 -0.96 -5.70 6.21
C ALA A 49 -2.09 -5.94 7.22
N ASN A 50 -2.11 -7.09 7.89
CA ASN A 50 -3.13 -7.42 8.89
C ASN A 50 -3.06 -6.47 10.10
N MET A 51 -1.86 -6.17 10.60
CA MET A 51 -1.70 -5.19 11.68
C MET A 51 -2.23 -3.81 11.27
N ALA A 52 -1.94 -3.37 10.05
CA ALA A 52 -2.42 -2.10 9.53
C ALA A 52 -3.95 -2.08 9.32
N LEU A 53 -4.56 -3.19 8.89
CA LEU A 53 -6.02 -3.34 8.79
C LEU A 53 -6.68 -3.25 10.16
N VAL A 54 -6.14 -3.92 11.17
CA VAL A 54 -6.63 -3.85 12.55
C VAL A 54 -6.55 -2.41 13.07
N GLU A 55 -5.42 -1.74 12.90
CA GLU A 55 -5.26 -0.34 13.29
C GLU A 55 -6.27 0.56 12.57
N LEU A 56 -6.50 0.36 11.26
CA LEU A 56 -7.51 1.10 10.50
C LEU A 56 -8.90 0.92 11.09
N SER A 57 -9.28 -0.29 11.52
CA SER A 57 -10.58 -0.56 12.13
C SER A 57 -10.78 0.19 13.45
N HIS A 58 -9.75 0.28 14.28
CA HIS A 58 -9.77 1.02 15.55
C HIS A 58 -9.95 2.52 15.38
N ARG A 59 -9.54 3.10 14.25
CA ARG A 59 -9.68 4.54 13.97
C ARG A 59 -11.11 4.97 13.69
N LYS A 60 -12.04 4.05 13.45
CA LYS A 60 -13.49 4.29 13.23
C LYS A 60 -13.76 5.43 12.24
N LEU A 61 -13.00 5.47 11.13
CA LEU A 61 -13.03 6.61 10.22
C LEU A 61 -14.36 6.75 9.49
N TRP A 62 -14.90 5.69 8.92
CA TRP A 62 -16.17 5.74 8.19
C TRP A 62 -17.35 5.96 9.13
N GLN A 63 -17.32 5.43 10.37
CA GLN A 63 -18.34 5.71 11.40
C GLN A 63 -18.40 7.19 11.78
N ASN A 64 -17.29 7.91 11.60
CA ASN A 64 -17.18 9.36 11.83
C ASN A 64 -17.35 10.16 10.52
N GLY A 65 -17.93 9.59 9.46
CA GLY A 65 -18.17 10.26 8.18
C GLY A 65 -16.91 10.54 7.36
N LYS A 66 -15.75 10.00 7.73
CA LYS A 66 -14.47 10.21 7.04
C LYS A 66 -14.23 9.14 5.96
N PHE A 67 -15.22 8.92 5.10
CA PHE A 67 -15.18 7.86 4.08
C PHE A 67 -13.94 7.94 3.17
N LYS A 68 -13.65 9.13 2.63
CA LYS A 68 -12.49 9.31 1.76
C LYS A 68 -11.17 8.91 2.45
N LEU A 69 -10.99 9.29 3.72
CA LEU A 69 -9.79 8.93 4.47
C LEU A 69 -9.72 7.43 4.75
N TYR A 70 -10.87 6.82 5.07
CA TYR A 70 -10.97 5.38 5.28
C TYR A 70 -10.56 4.59 4.03
N TYR A 71 -11.19 4.86 2.87
CA TYR A 71 -10.88 4.15 1.64
C TYR A 71 -9.49 4.45 1.08
N THR A 72 -8.96 5.66 1.32
CA THR A 72 -7.56 5.95 1.01
C THR A 72 -6.64 5.04 1.83
N SER A 73 -6.82 5.02 3.15
CA SER A 73 -5.99 4.16 4.03
C SER A 73 -6.15 2.67 3.70
N LEU A 74 -7.36 2.20 3.45
CA LEU A 74 -7.64 0.80 3.10
C LEU A 74 -6.92 0.39 1.82
N THR A 75 -7.03 1.22 0.77
CA THR A 75 -6.35 0.93 -0.51
C THR A 75 -4.84 1.08 -0.43
N ASP A 76 -4.31 2.00 0.38
CA ASP A 76 -2.86 2.14 0.55
C ASP A 76 -2.25 0.91 1.25
N ILE A 77 -2.95 0.34 2.24
CA ILE A 77 -2.54 -0.92 2.88
C ILE A 77 -2.47 -2.05 1.85
N LEU A 78 -3.53 -2.23 1.05
CA LEU A 78 -3.57 -3.28 0.03
C LEU A 78 -2.52 -3.07 -1.07
N ARG A 79 -2.31 -1.84 -1.52
CA ARG A 79 -1.28 -1.50 -2.52
C ARG A 79 0.12 -1.78 -2.02
N LEU A 80 0.42 -1.48 -0.75
CA LEU A 80 1.69 -1.81 -0.13
C LEU A 80 1.89 -3.33 -0.05
N TYR A 81 0.86 -4.06 0.40
CA TYR A 81 0.87 -5.51 0.45
C TYR A 81 1.13 -6.13 -0.93
N ILE A 82 0.39 -5.67 -1.96
CA ILE A 82 0.56 -6.11 -3.34
C ILE A 82 1.99 -5.84 -3.85
N ALA A 83 2.52 -4.65 -3.56
CA ALA A 83 3.87 -4.27 -3.98
C ALA A 83 4.94 -5.20 -3.38
N GLU A 84 4.80 -5.57 -2.11
CA GLU A 84 5.75 -6.45 -1.43
C GLU A 84 5.59 -7.93 -1.82
N MET A 85 4.34 -8.39 -2.08
CA MET A 85 4.05 -9.78 -2.41
C MET A 85 4.42 -10.16 -3.84
N TRP A 86 4.19 -9.27 -4.81
CA TRP A 86 4.37 -9.58 -6.24
C TRP A 86 5.40 -8.68 -6.94
N GLU A 87 6.11 -7.83 -6.20
CA GLU A 87 7.15 -6.92 -6.72
C GLU A 87 6.62 -5.99 -7.83
N VAL A 88 5.36 -5.54 -7.71
CA VAL A 88 4.74 -4.58 -8.62
C VAL A 88 4.67 -3.18 -7.99
N SER A 89 4.77 -2.12 -8.78
CA SER A 89 4.72 -0.73 -8.28
C SER A 89 3.30 -0.27 -7.95
N ALA A 90 2.51 -1.09 -7.23
CA ALA A 90 1.09 -0.87 -7.00
C ALA A 90 0.74 0.48 -6.33
N LEU A 91 1.68 1.09 -5.62
CA LEU A 91 1.51 2.41 -5.00
C LEU A 91 1.42 3.56 -6.02
N GLU A 92 1.99 3.38 -7.21
CA GLU A 92 2.02 4.38 -8.28
C GLU A 92 1.02 4.06 -9.42
N MET A 93 0.33 2.90 -9.34
CA MET A 93 -0.60 2.40 -10.37
C MET A 93 -2.03 2.87 -10.12
N THR A 94 -2.79 3.01 -11.20
CA THR A 94 -4.24 3.12 -11.16
C THR A 94 -4.90 1.77 -10.82
N THR A 95 -6.18 1.77 -10.53
CA THR A 95 -6.95 0.54 -10.27
C THR A 95 -6.86 -0.44 -11.44
N ASP A 96 -7.01 0.04 -12.68
CA ASP A 96 -6.97 -0.83 -13.87
C ASP A 96 -5.57 -1.41 -14.10
N GLU A 97 -4.52 -0.62 -13.91
CA GLU A 97 -3.13 -1.09 -14.02
C GLU A 97 -2.80 -2.16 -12.96
N ILE A 98 -3.31 -2.04 -11.73
CA ILE A 98 -3.13 -3.08 -10.70
C ILE A 98 -3.84 -4.37 -11.12
N ILE A 99 -5.09 -4.29 -11.62
CA ILE A 99 -5.85 -5.45 -12.05
C ILE A 99 -5.12 -6.16 -13.19
N GLU A 100 -4.58 -5.41 -14.14
CA GLU A 100 -3.80 -5.95 -15.26
C GLU A 100 -2.50 -6.59 -14.78
N ALA A 101 -1.73 -5.91 -13.94
CA ALA A 101 -0.46 -6.39 -13.41
C ALA A 101 -0.59 -7.66 -12.54
N LEU A 102 -1.77 -7.90 -12.00
CA LEU A 102 -2.07 -9.12 -11.22
C LEU A 102 -2.75 -10.21 -12.05
N SER A 103 -3.00 -10.00 -13.33
CA SER A 103 -3.76 -10.96 -14.17
C SER A 103 -3.06 -12.30 -14.34
N ASP A 104 -1.73 -12.30 -14.42
CA ASP A 104 -0.83 -13.44 -14.58
C ASP A 104 -0.35 -14.06 -13.25
N LYS A 105 -0.71 -13.47 -12.11
CA LYS A 105 -0.28 -13.94 -10.80
C LYS A 105 -1.19 -15.06 -10.29
N ASP A 106 -0.62 -15.95 -9.50
CA ASP A 106 -1.37 -17.04 -8.85
C ASP A 106 -2.18 -16.48 -7.66
N ILE A 107 -3.34 -15.93 -7.98
CA ILE A 107 -4.29 -15.35 -7.02
C ILE A 107 -5.63 -16.06 -7.21
N PRO A 108 -6.25 -16.62 -6.15
CA PRO A 108 -7.57 -17.21 -6.22
C PRO A 108 -8.58 -16.25 -6.86
N ARG A 109 -9.47 -16.80 -7.69
CA ARG A 109 -10.44 -15.98 -8.45
C ARG A 109 -11.29 -15.09 -7.53
N ASP A 110 -11.76 -15.64 -6.42
CA ASP A 110 -12.62 -14.91 -5.47
C ASP A 110 -11.84 -13.76 -4.82
N SER A 111 -10.59 -14.00 -4.40
CA SER A 111 -9.72 -12.95 -3.85
C SER A 111 -9.44 -11.85 -4.86
N ARG A 112 -9.27 -12.19 -6.14
CA ARG A 112 -9.13 -11.21 -7.21
C ARG A 112 -10.38 -10.37 -7.38
N MET A 113 -11.57 -10.99 -7.34
CA MET A 113 -12.86 -10.28 -7.41
C MET A 113 -13.05 -9.36 -6.21
N ASP A 114 -12.70 -9.79 -5.01
CA ASP A 114 -12.73 -8.99 -3.80
C ASP A 114 -11.83 -7.75 -3.90
N LEU A 115 -10.60 -7.92 -4.36
CA LEU A 115 -9.69 -6.79 -4.59
C LEU A 115 -10.28 -5.77 -5.57
N VAL A 116 -10.82 -6.24 -6.71
CA VAL A 116 -11.46 -5.39 -7.71
C VAL A 116 -12.63 -4.61 -7.09
N ALA A 117 -13.48 -5.27 -6.32
CA ALA A 117 -14.61 -4.63 -5.65
C ALA A 117 -14.15 -3.52 -4.72
N ILE A 118 -13.16 -3.78 -3.85
CA ILE A 118 -12.62 -2.79 -2.92
C ILE A 118 -12.04 -1.58 -3.67
N LEU A 119 -11.21 -1.81 -4.69
CA LEU A 119 -10.57 -0.73 -5.43
C LEU A 119 -11.60 0.14 -6.18
N ARG A 120 -12.63 -0.47 -6.78
CA ARG A 120 -13.71 0.26 -7.46
C ARG A 120 -14.56 1.08 -6.49
N THR A 121 -14.97 0.51 -5.35
CA THR A 121 -15.68 1.27 -4.31
C THR A 121 -14.81 2.44 -3.81
N ALA A 122 -13.53 2.21 -3.59
CA ALA A 122 -12.61 3.27 -3.18
C ALA A 122 -12.52 4.41 -4.21
N ASP A 123 -12.49 4.09 -5.50
CA ASP A 123 -12.47 5.09 -6.56
C ASP A 123 -13.78 5.91 -6.58
N MET A 124 -14.94 5.26 -6.39
CA MET A 124 -16.22 5.95 -6.27
C MET A 124 -16.25 6.92 -5.07
N VAL A 125 -15.73 6.50 -3.93
CA VAL A 125 -15.64 7.35 -2.73
C VAL A 125 -14.67 8.52 -2.93
N LYS A 126 -13.50 8.26 -3.51
CA LYS A 126 -12.44 9.28 -3.68
C LYS A 126 -12.81 10.35 -4.70
N PHE A 127 -13.45 9.95 -5.82
CA PHE A 127 -13.63 10.78 -6.99
C PHE A 127 -15.10 11.17 -7.24
N ALA A 128 -16.06 10.30 -6.92
CA ALA A 128 -17.49 10.56 -7.10
C ALA A 128 -18.21 10.93 -5.79
N LYS A 129 -17.49 11.02 -4.65
CA LYS A 129 -18.05 11.33 -3.33
C LYS A 129 -19.16 10.34 -2.89
N ALA A 130 -19.05 9.09 -3.28
CA ALA A 130 -19.94 8.05 -2.79
C ALA A 130 -19.77 7.88 -1.27
N GLU A 131 -20.87 7.60 -0.59
CA GLU A 131 -20.92 7.33 0.84
C GLU A 131 -21.52 5.94 1.05
N PRO A 132 -20.70 4.86 0.99
CA PRO A 132 -21.17 3.51 1.20
C PRO A 132 -21.83 3.37 2.58
N ASP A 133 -22.84 2.53 2.67
CA ASP A 133 -23.50 2.25 3.95
C ASP A 133 -22.63 1.43 4.91
N ALA A 134 -23.13 1.15 6.11
CA ALA A 134 -22.36 0.44 7.13
C ALA A 134 -22.03 -1.00 6.69
N GLU A 135 -22.99 -1.69 6.04
CA GLU A 135 -22.81 -3.06 5.59
C GLU A 135 -21.73 -3.14 4.48
N GLU A 136 -21.76 -2.22 3.53
CA GLU A 136 -20.77 -2.17 2.46
C GLU A 136 -19.37 -1.83 2.99
N ASN A 137 -19.26 -0.93 3.98
CA ASN A 137 -17.98 -0.59 4.61
C ASN A 137 -17.38 -1.77 5.37
N GLU A 138 -18.20 -2.52 6.13
CA GLU A 138 -17.78 -3.73 6.84
C GLU A 138 -17.40 -4.85 5.87
N GLU A 139 -18.17 -5.01 4.79
CA GLU A 139 -17.89 -5.98 3.75
C GLU A 139 -16.55 -5.70 3.05
N ASN A 140 -16.27 -4.45 2.68
CA ASN A 140 -14.99 -4.08 2.06
C ASN A 140 -13.80 -4.30 3.01
N TYR A 141 -13.97 -4.09 4.32
CA TYR A 141 -12.96 -4.46 5.31
C TYR A 141 -12.72 -5.96 5.35
N ARG A 142 -13.79 -6.75 5.39
CA ARG A 142 -13.75 -8.22 5.42
C ARG A 142 -13.07 -8.77 4.16
N ARG A 143 -13.43 -8.26 2.99
CA ARG A 143 -12.79 -8.62 1.72
C ARG A 143 -11.29 -8.31 1.72
N ALA A 144 -10.89 -7.15 2.25
CA ALA A 144 -9.49 -6.79 2.35
C ALA A 144 -8.70 -7.76 3.26
N TYR A 145 -9.28 -8.13 4.40
CA TYR A 145 -8.69 -9.10 5.31
C TYR A 145 -8.54 -10.48 4.64
N TYR A 146 -9.61 -11.00 4.00
CA TYR A 146 -9.55 -12.29 3.33
C TYR A 146 -8.65 -12.28 2.09
N PHE A 147 -8.55 -11.16 1.37
CA PHE A 147 -7.58 -11.03 0.29
C PHE A 147 -6.16 -11.27 0.80
N VAL A 148 -5.76 -10.63 1.89
CA VAL A 148 -4.45 -10.83 2.51
C VAL A 148 -4.26 -12.27 3.00
N GLU A 149 -5.25 -12.82 3.71
CA GLU A 149 -5.18 -14.18 4.26
C GLU A 149 -5.11 -15.27 3.18
N ASN A 150 -5.87 -15.14 2.10
CA ASN A 150 -5.96 -16.14 1.06
C ASN A 150 -4.79 -16.05 0.04
N THR A 151 -4.03 -14.97 0.08
CA THR A 151 -2.90 -14.76 -0.85
C THR A 151 -1.54 -14.74 -0.14
N LYS A 152 -1.49 -14.93 1.18
CA LYS A 152 -0.23 -15.03 1.92
C LYS A 152 0.58 -16.23 1.43
N ARG A 153 1.90 -16.06 1.33
CA ARG A 153 2.81 -17.17 1.15
C ARG A 153 3.09 -17.77 2.52
N GLU A 154 2.94 -19.09 2.65
CA GLU A 154 3.46 -19.78 3.81
C GLU A 154 5.00 -19.72 3.73
N GLU A 155 5.62 -18.97 4.63
CA GLU A 155 7.05 -19.08 4.82
C GLU A 155 7.29 -20.49 5.39
N VAL A 156 7.88 -21.37 4.58
CA VAL A 156 8.45 -22.63 5.08
C VAL A 156 9.50 -22.21 6.09
N GLU A 157 9.25 -22.48 7.37
CA GLU A 157 10.22 -22.27 8.46
C GLU A 157 11.46 -23.14 8.17
N GLU A 158 12.42 -22.63 7.40
CA GLU A 158 13.76 -23.21 7.22
C GLU A 158 14.60 -23.04 8.50
N GLY A 159 14.08 -23.41 9.66
CA GLY A 159 14.74 -23.20 10.94
C GLY A 159 14.57 -24.31 11.97
N LYS A 160 13.97 -25.45 11.63
CA LYS A 160 13.73 -26.51 12.66
C LYS A 160 14.39 -27.85 12.41
N GLU A 161 15.35 -28.00 11.50
CA GLU A 161 16.01 -29.30 11.26
C GLU A 161 17.47 -29.43 11.75
N GLU A 162 18.02 -28.52 12.54
CA GLU A 162 19.43 -28.63 12.97
C GLU A 162 19.68 -28.92 14.47
N ILE A 163 18.68 -29.30 15.26
CA ILE A 163 18.90 -29.60 16.70
C ILE A 163 18.64 -31.08 17.07
N THR A 164 18.60 -32.02 16.13
CA THR A 164 18.29 -33.42 16.49
C THR A 164 19.39 -34.44 16.16
N VAL A 165 20.61 -34.06 15.81
CA VAL A 165 21.68 -35.02 15.44
C VAL A 165 22.87 -35.10 16.39
N GLU A 166 22.96 -34.27 17.43
CA GLU A 166 24.17 -34.25 18.32
C GLU A 166 24.02 -34.92 19.71
N THR A 167 23.02 -35.78 19.93
CA THR A 167 22.87 -36.47 21.22
C THR A 167 22.93 -37.99 21.10
N LYS A 168 23.70 -38.54 20.18
CA LYS A 168 23.90 -40.00 20.11
C LYS A 168 25.33 -40.46 19.75
N ILE A 169 26.36 -39.84 20.33
CA ILE A 169 27.69 -40.49 20.40
C ILE A 169 28.26 -40.14 21.78
N GLY A 170 28.02 -41.01 22.77
CA GLY A 170 28.58 -40.87 24.11
C GLY A 170 28.09 -41.97 25.05
N GLU A 171 28.31 -43.24 24.65
CA GLU A 171 28.52 -44.42 25.52
C GLU A 171 29.44 -45.39 24.86
#